data_44d5a9c1d88980753e052b26bcfc78e6
#
_entry.id   44d5a9c1d88980753e052b26bcfc78e6
#
_cell.length_a   1.000
_cell.length_b   1.000
_cell.length_c   1.000
_cell.angle_alpha   90.00
_cell.angle_beta   90.00
_cell.angle_gamma   90.00
#
_symmetry.space_group_name_H-M   'P 1'
#
loop_
_entity.id
_entity.type
_entity.pdbx_description
1 polymer ?
#
loop_
_entity_poly.entity_id
_entity_poly.type
_entity_poly.pdbx_seq_one_letter_code
_entity_poly.pdbx_strand_id
1 'polypeptide(L)'
;MTSIAGVVLFPGAGSSSSHSSLVAMHDALSPLPVARHDFPYRLAGKPFPDKAPVLIASVKEHVRAFAESLGVPTSQIVIGGRSMGGRMCSMAIADEVDPLVVAGLVLVSYPLHPPKK
;
A
#
# COMPACT_ATOMS: atom_id res chain seq x y z
N MET A 1 21.82 11.04 0.32
CA MET A 1 20.40 11.20 0.69
C MET A 1 19.54 10.52 -0.34
N THR A 2 18.62 9.69 0.11
CA THR A 2 17.72 8.98 -0.79
C THR A 2 16.54 9.87 -1.16
N SER A 3 16.35 10.06 -2.47
CA SER A 3 15.17 10.79 -2.96
C SER A 3 13.98 9.85 -3.05
N ILE A 4 12.80 10.38 -2.76
CA ILE A 4 11.56 9.64 -2.95
C ILE A 4 11.14 9.80 -4.41
N ALA A 5 10.99 8.66 -5.11
CA ALA A 5 10.61 8.66 -6.52
C ALA A 5 9.10 8.51 -6.74
N GLY A 6 8.40 7.96 -5.78
CA GLY A 6 6.96 7.77 -5.89
C GLY A 6 6.33 7.17 -4.65
N VAL A 7 5.02 7.07 -4.67
CA VAL A 7 4.22 6.57 -3.55
C VAL A 7 3.19 5.57 -4.06
N VAL A 8 3.01 4.46 -3.33
CA VAL A 8 1.98 3.47 -3.64
C VAL A 8 1.03 3.36 -2.44
N LEU A 9 -0.26 3.46 -2.69
CA LEU A 9 -1.30 3.47 -1.66
C LEU A 9 -2.29 2.32 -1.84
N PHE A 10 -2.71 1.75 -0.70
CA PHE A 10 -3.63 0.61 -0.65
C PHE A 10 -4.84 0.92 0.24
N PRO A 11 -6.04 0.43 -0.13
CA PRO A 11 -7.27 0.73 0.60
C PRO A 11 -7.49 -0.18 1.81
N GLY A 12 -8.44 0.20 2.64
CA GLY A 12 -8.90 -0.62 3.74
C GLY A 12 -9.79 -1.77 3.30
N ALA A 13 -10.16 -2.63 4.25
CA ALA A 13 -11.04 -3.77 3.99
C ALA A 13 -12.40 -3.28 3.48
N GLY A 14 -12.88 -3.91 2.41
CA GLY A 14 -14.15 -3.54 1.80
C GLY A 14 -14.17 -2.21 1.07
N SER A 15 -13.05 -1.50 1.05
CA SER A 15 -12.93 -0.22 0.37
C SER A 15 -12.23 -0.38 -0.98
N SER A 16 -11.94 0.71 -1.64
CA SER A 16 -11.29 0.70 -2.95
C SER A 16 -10.23 1.78 -3.06
N SER A 17 -9.43 1.67 -4.12
CA SER A 17 -8.40 2.66 -4.44
C SER A 17 -8.96 4.06 -4.71
N SER A 18 -10.26 4.17 -4.92
CA SER A 18 -10.95 5.46 -5.12
C SER A 18 -11.48 6.07 -3.83
N HIS A 19 -11.18 5.49 -2.66
CA HIS A 19 -11.58 6.08 -1.38
C HIS A 19 -11.07 7.52 -1.29
N SER A 20 -11.92 8.42 -0.78
CA SER A 20 -11.63 9.85 -0.78
C SER A 20 -10.32 10.22 -0.11
N SER A 21 -9.92 9.51 0.96
CA SER A 21 -8.66 9.79 1.64
C SER A 21 -7.44 9.47 0.77
N LEU A 22 -7.52 8.37 0.00
CA LEU A 22 -6.42 8.00 -0.90
C LEU A 22 -6.34 8.96 -2.10
N VAL A 23 -7.47 9.36 -2.63
CA VAL A 23 -7.53 10.33 -3.73
C VAL A 23 -6.96 11.68 -3.26
N ALA A 24 -7.34 12.11 -2.05
CA ALA A 24 -6.84 13.36 -1.49
C ALA A 24 -5.31 13.33 -1.32
N MET A 25 -4.75 12.22 -0.86
CA MET A 25 -3.30 12.06 -0.74
C MET A 25 -2.63 12.10 -2.10
N HIS A 26 -3.21 11.40 -3.09
CA HIS A 26 -2.70 11.39 -4.45
C HIS A 26 -2.62 12.82 -5.00
N ASP A 27 -3.70 13.57 -4.86
CA ASP A 27 -3.77 14.94 -5.35
C ASP A 27 -2.80 15.86 -4.62
N ALA A 28 -2.70 15.72 -3.31
CA ALA A 28 -1.81 16.56 -2.50
C ALA A 28 -0.33 16.33 -2.80
N LEU A 29 0.03 15.11 -3.24
CA LEU A 29 1.41 14.77 -3.53
C LEU A 29 1.84 15.11 -4.96
N SER A 30 0.89 15.50 -5.83
CA SER A 30 1.21 15.88 -7.20
C SER A 30 2.27 17.00 -7.22
N PRO A 31 3.28 16.94 -8.11
CA PRO A 31 3.43 16.06 -9.27
C PRO A 31 4.20 14.76 -8.99
N LEU A 32 4.44 14.40 -7.75
CA LEU A 32 5.10 13.13 -7.42
C LEU A 32 4.26 11.97 -7.95
N PRO A 33 4.85 10.98 -8.65
CA PRO A 33 4.11 9.81 -9.11
C PRO A 33 3.47 9.07 -7.95
N VAL A 34 2.16 8.82 -8.04
CA VAL A 34 1.41 8.07 -7.04
C VAL A 34 0.59 7.00 -7.75
N ALA A 35 0.64 5.79 -7.23
CA ALA A 35 -0.21 4.70 -7.69
C ALA A 35 -1.14 4.28 -6.55
N ARG A 36 -2.39 4.03 -6.89
CA ARG A 36 -3.39 3.50 -5.95
C ARG A 36 -3.87 2.16 -6.51
N HIS A 37 -3.80 1.11 -5.70
CA HIS A 37 -4.13 -0.23 -6.15
C HIS A 37 -5.23 -0.86 -5.31
N ASP A 38 -6.09 -1.62 -5.97
CA ASP A 38 -7.06 -2.48 -5.32
C ASP A 38 -6.45 -3.86 -5.08
N PHE A 39 -6.90 -4.51 -4.01
CA PHE A 39 -6.48 -5.89 -3.74
C PHE A 39 -7.25 -6.88 -4.63
N PRO A 40 -6.69 -8.09 -4.83
CA PRO A 40 -7.29 -9.06 -5.75
C PRO A 40 -8.77 -9.38 -5.49
N TYR A 41 -9.17 -9.50 -4.23
CA TYR A 41 -10.57 -9.80 -3.92
C TYR A 41 -11.53 -8.71 -4.42
N ARG A 42 -11.10 -7.43 -4.38
CA ARG A 42 -11.93 -6.33 -4.88
C ARG A 42 -12.03 -6.38 -6.39
N LEU A 43 -10.93 -6.65 -7.06
CA LEU A 43 -10.92 -6.78 -8.51
C LEU A 43 -11.78 -7.95 -8.98
N ALA A 44 -11.88 -9.00 -8.16
CA ALA A 44 -12.72 -10.16 -8.44
C ALA A 44 -14.18 -9.96 -8.02
N GLY A 45 -14.52 -8.82 -7.42
CA GLY A 45 -15.88 -8.53 -6.97
C GLY A 45 -16.31 -9.30 -5.73
N LYS A 46 -15.37 -9.82 -4.94
CA LYS A 46 -15.68 -10.57 -3.73
C LYS A 46 -15.92 -9.62 -2.55
N PRO A 47 -16.85 -9.95 -1.64
CA PRO A 47 -17.18 -9.06 -0.52
C PRO A 47 -16.17 -9.06 0.62
N PHE A 48 -15.39 -10.13 0.78
CA PHE A 48 -14.46 -10.27 1.89
C PHE A 48 -13.02 -10.33 1.42
N PRO A 49 -12.08 -9.74 2.20
CA PRO A 49 -10.66 -9.77 1.83
C PRO A 49 -10.10 -11.19 1.73
N ASP A 50 -9.09 -11.33 0.88
CA ASP A 50 -8.26 -12.52 0.87
C ASP A 50 -7.51 -12.64 2.20
N LYS A 51 -6.93 -13.82 2.45
CA LYS A 51 -6.07 -14.01 3.63
C LYS A 51 -4.81 -13.17 3.50
N ALA A 52 -4.21 -12.85 4.65
CA ALA A 52 -3.04 -11.98 4.72
C ALA A 52 -1.92 -12.35 3.76
N PRO A 53 -1.51 -13.61 3.59
CA PRO A 53 -0.45 -13.94 2.65
C PRO A 53 -0.71 -13.47 1.21
N VAL A 54 -1.96 -13.56 0.77
CA VAL A 54 -2.35 -13.10 -0.58
C VAL A 54 -2.25 -11.58 -0.68
N LEU A 55 -2.73 -10.89 0.34
CA LEU A 55 -2.71 -9.43 0.38
C LEU A 55 -1.28 -8.89 0.45
N ILE A 56 -0.43 -9.51 1.26
CA ILE A 56 0.98 -9.14 1.38
C ILE A 56 1.71 -9.36 0.06
N ALA A 57 1.47 -10.49 -0.60
CA ALA A 57 2.07 -10.75 -1.91
C ALA A 57 1.64 -9.71 -2.94
N SER A 58 0.38 -9.29 -2.90
CA SER A 58 -0.14 -8.24 -3.78
C SER A 58 0.57 -6.91 -3.55
N VAL A 59 0.79 -6.53 -2.29
CA VAL A 59 1.54 -5.30 -1.95
C VAL A 59 2.92 -5.35 -2.59
N LYS A 60 3.66 -6.44 -2.37
CA LYS A 60 5.02 -6.58 -2.90
C LYS A 60 5.04 -6.51 -4.42
N GLU A 61 4.12 -7.22 -5.07
CA GLU A 61 4.02 -7.25 -6.53
C GLU A 61 3.79 -5.86 -7.10
N HIS A 62 2.81 -5.14 -6.57
CA HIS A 62 2.48 -3.80 -7.07
C HIS A 62 3.59 -2.80 -6.83
N VAL A 63 4.21 -2.84 -5.65
CA VAL A 63 5.30 -1.91 -5.32
C VAL A 63 6.52 -2.17 -6.21
N ARG A 64 6.88 -3.44 -6.41
CA ARG A 64 8.01 -3.79 -7.27
C ARG A 64 7.75 -3.41 -8.73
N ALA A 65 6.55 -3.65 -9.22
CA ALA A 65 6.19 -3.26 -10.59
C ALA A 65 6.20 -1.74 -10.78
N PHE A 66 5.71 -0.99 -9.79
CA PHE A 66 5.71 0.46 -9.85
C PHE A 66 7.14 1.03 -9.87
N ALA A 67 7.99 0.51 -8.99
CA ALA A 67 9.41 0.92 -8.95
C ALA A 67 10.09 0.62 -10.29
N GLU A 68 9.84 -0.56 -10.85
CA GLU A 68 10.39 -0.93 -12.14
C GLU A 68 9.93 0.03 -13.23
N SER A 69 8.66 0.40 -13.24
CA SER A 69 8.11 1.34 -14.23
C SER A 69 8.78 2.71 -14.15
N LEU A 70 9.25 3.11 -12.97
CA LEU A 70 9.95 4.37 -12.75
C LEU A 70 11.47 4.25 -12.93
N GLY A 71 11.98 3.03 -13.11
CA GLY A 71 13.42 2.79 -13.26
C GLY A 71 14.20 3.00 -11.96
N VAL A 72 13.59 2.75 -10.81
CA VAL A 72 14.20 2.95 -9.50
C VAL A 72 14.08 1.71 -8.64
N PRO A 73 14.94 1.55 -7.61
CA PRO A 73 14.74 0.48 -6.64
C PRO A 73 13.55 0.78 -5.72
N THR A 74 12.99 -0.24 -5.11
CA THR A 74 11.87 -0.06 -4.18
C THR A 74 12.25 0.82 -2.99
N SER A 75 13.52 0.89 -2.65
CA SER A 75 14.02 1.75 -1.57
C SER A 75 13.79 3.25 -1.80
N GLN A 76 13.36 3.64 -2.99
CA GLN A 76 12.98 5.02 -3.29
C GLN A 76 11.45 5.22 -3.33
N ILE A 77 10.70 4.20 -2.96
CA ILE A 77 9.23 4.25 -2.96
C ILE A 77 8.71 4.31 -1.52
N VAL A 78 7.80 5.23 -1.26
CA VAL A 78 7.03 5.27 -0.03
C VAL A 78 5.77 4.45 -0.26
N ILE A 79 5.42 3.61 0.69
CA ILE A 79 4.19 2.83 0.60
C ILE A 79 3.31 3.14 1.80
N GLY A 80 2.02 2.91 1.64
CA GLY A 80 1.11 3.12 2.73
C GLY A 80 -0.30 2.75 2.37
N GLY A 81 -1.18 3.02 3.31
CA GLY A 81 -2.57 2.73 3.07
C GLY A 81 -3.41 3.01 4.28
N ARG A 82 -4.70 2.81 4.07
CA ARG A 82 -5.71 3.04 5.08
C ARG A 82 -6.04 1.73 5.77
N SER A 83 -6.04 1.72 7.11
CA SER A 83 -6.47 0.59 7.92
C SER A 83 -5.78 -0.72 7.47
N MET A 84 -6.53 -1.68 6.93
CA MET A 84 -5.99 -2.97 6.46
C MET A 84 -4.86 -2.77 5.43
N GLY A 85 -5.03 -1.83 4.49
CA GLY A 85 -4.00 -1.55 3.49
C GLY A 85 -2.68 -1.16 4.13
N GLY A 86 -2.72 -0.29 5.12
CA GLY A 86 -1.51 0.09 5.87
C GLY A 86 -0.91 -1.07 6.63
N ARG A 87 -1.74 -1.91 7.25
CA ARG A 87 -1.28 -3.10 7.96
C ARG A 87 -0.55 -4.06 7.03
N MET A 88 -1.11 -4.32 5.85
CA MET A 88 -0.49 -5.22 4.89
C MET A 88 0.84 -4.67 4.38
N CYS A 89 0.94 -3.35 4.21
CA CYS A 89 2.21 -2.70 3.88
C CYS A 89 3.25 -2.94 4.99
N SER A 90 2.88 -2.74 6.25
CA SER A 90 3.80 -2.95 7.36
C SER A 90 4.25 -4.40 7.45
N MET A 91 3.36 -5.35 7.19
CA MET A 91 3.69 -6.78 7.21
C MET A 91 4.59 -7.16 6.04
N ALA A 92 4.43 -6.54 4.88
CA ALA A 92 5.32 -6.77 3.73
C ALA A 92 6.74 -6.31 4.04
N ILE A 93 6.89 -5.17 4.73
CA ILE A 93 8.20 -4.66 5.16
C ILE A 93 8.83 -5.59 6.20
N ALA A 94 8.03 -6.08 7.14
CA ALA A 94 8.49 -6.90 8.26
C ALA A 94 8.68 -8.38 7.91
N ASP A 95 8.37 -8.81 6.71
CA ASP A 95 8.50 -10.21 6.30
C ASP A 95 9.96 -10.67 6.45
N GLU A 96 10.17 -11.74 7.23
CA GLU A 96 11.51 -12.22 7.53
C GLU A 96 12.15 -12.94 6.35
N VAL A 97 11.35 -13.57 5.48
CA VAL A 97 11.86 -14.36 4.36
C VAL A 97 12.17 -13.48 3.13
N ASP A 98 11.27 -12.56 2.82
CA ASP A 98 11.41 -11.72 1.63
C ASP A 98 10.90 -10.31 1.98
N PRO A 99 11.66 -9.54 2.77
CA PRO A 99 11.22 -8.20 3.17
C PRO A 99 11.15 -7.25 1.99
N LEU A 100 10.11 -6.43 1.99
CA LEU A 100 9.98 -5.34 1.02
C LEU A 100 10.76 -4.13 1.54
N VAL A 101 11.82 -3.76 0.85
CA VAL A 101 12.64 -2.60 1.24
C VAL A 101 12.08 -1.35 0.58
N VAL A 102 11.68 -0.38 1.39
CA VAL A 102 11.04 0.86 0.91
C VAL A 102 11.65 2.09 1.57
N ALA A 103 11.32 3.26 1.05
CA ALA A 103 11.79 4.53 1.60
C ALA A 103 11.07 4.91 2.89
N GLY A 104 9.80 4.52 3.02
CA GLY A 104 9.01 4.86 4.20
C GLY A 104 7.62 4.25 4.13
N LEU A 105 6.91 4.34 5.25
CA LEU A 105 5.57 3.79 5.44
C LEU A 105 4.65 4.87 5.99
N VAL A 106 3.50 5.05 5.34
CA VAL A 106 2.47 5.99 5.78
C VAL A 106 1.22 5.21 6.17
N LEU A 107 0.78 5.38 7.40
CA LEU A 107 -0.41 4.71 7.93
C LEU A 107 -1.53 5.75 8.11
N VAL A 108 -2.63 5.54 7.39
CA VAL A 108 -3.79 6.42 7.44
C VAL A 108 -4.92 5.69 8.18
N SER A 109 -5.45 6.31 9.22
CA SER A 109 -6.52 5.72 10.04
C SER A 109 -6.17 4.31 10.53
N TYR A 110 -4.90 4.11 10.91
CA TYR A 110 -4.42 2.81 11.37
C TYR A 110 -4.80 2.62 12.83
N PRO A 111 -5.54 1.55 13.17
CA PRO A 111 -5.92 1.33 14.57
C PRO A 111 -4.72 0.87 15.39
N LEU A 112 -4.45 1.58 16.49
CA LEU A 112 -3.35 1.22 17.40
C LEU A 112 -3.76 0.10 18.34
N HIS A 113 -5.06 -0.12 18.49
CA HIS A 113 -5.60 -1.19 19.32
C HIS A 113 -6.98 -1.58 18.77
N PRO A 114 -7.46 -2.80 19.11
CA PRO A 114 -8.72 -3.26 18.54
C PRO A 114 -9.88 -2.34 18.94
N PRO A 115 -10.90 -2.22 18.08
CA PRO A 115 -12.08 -1.46 18.44
C PRO A 115 -12.80 -2.10 19.61
N LYS A 116 -13.44 -1.28 20.40
CA LYS A 116 -14.28 -1.78 21.50
C LYS A 116 -15.52 -2.45 20.93
N LYS A 117 -15.94 -3.48 21.61
CA LYS A 117 -17.16 -4.20 21.27
C LYS A 117 -18.29 -3.76 22.20
#